data_b64120db2d404b401b946a56d884c084
#
_entry.id   b64120db2d404b401b946a56d884c084
#
_cell.length_a   1.000
_cell.length_b   1.000
_cell.length_c   1.000
_cell.angle_alpha   90.00
_cell.angle_beta   90.00
_cell.angle_gamma   90.00
#
_symmetry.space_group_name_H-M   'P 1'
#
loop_
_entity.id
_entity.type
_entity.pdbx_description
1 polymer ?
#
loop_
_entity_poly.entity_id
_entity_poly.type
_entity_poly.pdbx_seq_one_letter_code
_entity_poly.pdbx_strand_id
1 'polypeptide(L)'
;MKNLILIAKIDIQETFASKWFLFYLLTFAGLIAIFFVTGVVDSRVAGFSGLTRMLLLFIQICIIILPIFILITTVRSINSDRETGALEYLLSFPISLKEYYFGKALGRAFTVFLPIFIALILSLIIAIFKNVDIPWGVFFYYTLLLLVLSFAFLSFGFLISSLIKSSELGLGFSFLFWLFLLAFLDLALIGLMMQSSINENIIYSISLANPMQVFRIAAISLFDPNLAVIGPAAYFILDGFGKINFLIYSALYPTLLGIICMIFGYISFSKKDLVWKNLYF
;
A
#
# COMPACT_ATOMS: atom_id res chain seq x y z
N MET A 1 -3.58 -27.00 0.61
CA MET A 1 -3.24 -26.16 -0.56
C MET A 1 -4.42 -25.98 -1.54
N LYS A 2 -5.19 -27.04 -1.86
CA LYS A 2 -6.32 -26.95 -2.80
C LYS A 2 -7.42 -25.98 -2.30
N ASN A 3 -7.78 -26.07 -1.01
CA ASN A 3 -8.79 -25.19 -0.39
C ASN A 3 -8.36 -23.73 -0.33
N LEU A 4 -7.06 -23.46 -0.07
CA LEU A 4 -6.51 -22.11 -0.04
C LEU A 4 -6.68 -21.40 -1.39
N ILE A 5 -6.37 -22.10 -2.51
CA ILE A 5 -6.55 -21.56 -3.87
C ILE A 5 -8.03 -21.36 -4.19
N LEU A 6 -8.90 -22.25 -3.71
CA LEU A 6 -10.34 -22.12 -3.90
C LEU A 6 -10.88 -20.85 -3.23
N ILE A 7 -10.48 -20.60 -1.98
CA ILE A 7 -10.85 -19.39 -1.24
C ILE A 7 -10.32 -18.13 -1.93
N ALA A 8 -9.05 -18.15 -2.37
CA ALA A 8 -8.49 -17.04 -3.13
C ALA A 8 -9.29 -16.75 -4.40
N LYS A 9 -9.72 -17.78 -5.13
CA LYS A 9 -10.55 -17.63 -6.32
C LYS A 9 -11.92 -17.01 -6.01
N ILE A 10 -12.56 -17.45 -4.92
CA ILE A 10 -13.84 -16.87 -4.47
C ILE A 10 -13.66 -15.38 -4.16
N ASP A 11 -12.65 -15.01 -3.36
CA ASP A 11 -12.38 -13.61 -3.00
C ASP A 11 -12.08 -12.73 -4.25
N ILE A 12 -11.37 -13.27 -5.23
CA ILE A 12 -11.12 -12.59 -6.51
C ILE A 12 -12.43 -12.34 -7.26
N GLN A 13 -13.31 -13.35 -7.35
CA GLN A 13 -14.59 -13.22 -8.04
C GLN A 13 -15.52 -12.20 -7.37
N GLU A 14 -15.61 -12.25 -6.03
CA GLU A 14 -16.37 -11.28 -5.24
C GLU A 14 -15.84 -9.85 -5.43
N THR A 15 -14.51 -9.70 -5.43
CA THR A 15 -13.89 -8.40 -5.59
C THR A 15 -14.11 -7.82 -6.97
N PHE A 16 -14.01 -8.60 -8.05
CA PHE A 16 -14.29 -8.14 -9.41
C PHE A 16 -15.76 -7.73 -9.63
N ALA A 17 -16.70 -8.36 -8.92
CA ALA A 17 -18.10 -7.95 -8.93
C ALA A 17 -18.35 -6.67 -8.10
N SER A 18 -17.39 -6.24 -7.29
CA SER A 18 -17.50 -5.08 -6.41
C SER A 18 -17.38 -3.77 -7.19
N LYS A 19 -18.30 -2.82 -6.94
CA LYS A 19 -18.19 -1.45 -7.46
C LYS A 19 -16.92 -0.71 -7.01
N TRP A 20 -16.38 -1.06 -5.83
CA TRP A 20 -15.14 -0.50 -5.30
C TRP A 20 -13.92 -0.89 -6.13
N PHE A 21 -13.88 -2.11 -6.64
CA PHE A 21 -12.79 -2.55 -7.53
C PHE A 21 -12.81 -1.77 -8.85
N LEU A 22 -13.98 -1.61 -9.45
CA LEU A 22 -14.14 -0.81 -10.68
C LEU A 22 -13.72 0.64 -10.44
N PHE A 23 -14.14 1.23 -9.32
CA PHE A 23 -13.75 2.59 -8.98
C PHE A 23 -12.23 2.72 -8.81
N TYR A 24 -11.58 1.77 -8.14
CA TYR A 24 -10.13 1.73 -7.98
C TYR A 24 -9.41 1.62 -9.33
N LEU A 25 -9.84 0.67 -10.18
CA LEU A 25 -9.28 0.47 -11.52
C LEU A 25 -9.43 1.72 -12.38
N LEU A 26 -10.64 2.31 -12.42
CA LEU A 26 -10.92 3.52 -13.21
C LEU A 26 -10.14 4.73 -12.70
N THR A 27 -9.96 4.86 -11.38
CA THR A 27 -9.16 5.95 -10.79
C THR A 27 -7.72 5.87 -11.28
N PHE A 28 -7.06 4.71 -11.19
CA PHE A 28 -5.68 4.56 -11.66
C PHE A 28 -5.56 4.72 -13.18
N ALA A 29 -6.43 4.09 -13.96
CA ALA A 29 -6.44 4.22 -15.40
C ALA A 29 -6.74 5.67 -15.85
N GLY A 30 -7.72 6.31 -15.20
CA GLY A 30 -8.10 7.69 -15.49
C GLY A 30 -6.99 8.69 -15.19
N LEU A 31 -6.26 8.52 -14.08
CA LEU A 31 -5.13 9.35 -13.73
C LEU A 31 -4.01 9.28 -14.80
N ILE A 32 -3.70 8.07 -15.27
CA ILE A 32 -2.73 7.89 -16.34
C ILE A 32 -3.22 8.59 -17.62
N ALA A 33 -4.49 8.38 -17.99
CA ALA A 33 -5.07 9.01 -19.16
C ALA A 33 -5.01 10.54 -19.09
N ILE A 34 -5.37 11.13 -17.93
CA ILE A 34 -5.32 12.59 -17.72
C ILE A 34 -3.89 13.11 -17.92
N PHE A 35 -2.87 12.46 -17.35
CA PHE A 35 -1.48 12.89 -17.51
C PHE A 35 -1.02 12.90 -18.95
N PHE A 36 -1.44 11.92 -19.76
CA PHE A 36 -1.09 11.89 -21.18
C PHE A 36 -1.86 12.90 -22.01
N VAL A 37 -3.15 13.11 -21.73
CA VAL A 37 -3.98 14.09 -22.45
C VAL A 37 -3.52 15.52 -22.17
N THR A 38 -3.14 15.83 -20.93
CA THR A 38 -2.70 17.18 -20.56
C THR A 38 -1.30 17.53 -21.07
N GLY A 39 -0.61 16.62 -21.75
CA GLY A 39 0.75 16.85 -22.29
C GLY A 39 1.82 17.02 -21.21
N VAL A 40 1.53 16.65 -19.95
CA VAL A 40 2.49 16.73 -18.84
C VAL A 40 3.76 15.94 -19.16
N VAL A 41 3.63 14.86 -19.94
CA VAL A 41 4.75 14.01 -20.39
C VAL A 41 5.68 14.76 -21.34
N ASP A 42 5.15 15.65 -22.16
CA ASP A 42 5.93 16.36 -23.20
C ASP A 42 6.63 17.63 -22.66
N SER A 43 6.29 18.06 -21.45
CA SER A 43 6.87 19.29 -20.89
C SER A 43 8.22 19.03 -20.20
N ARG A 44 9.27 19.74 -20.63
CA ARG A 44 10.63 19.71 -20.06
C ARG A 44 10.79 20.71 -18.90
N VAL A 45 9.86 20.76 -17.97
CA VAL A 45 10.00 21.63 -16.80
C VAL A 45 10.87 20.93 -15.75
N ALA A 46 11.79 21.65 -15.12
CA ALA A 46 12.72 21.18 -14.09
C ALA A 46 13.76 20.11 -14.55
N GLY A 47 14.07 20.02 -15.84
CA GLY A 47 15.16 19.14 -16.33
C GLY A 47 14.86 17.64 -16.35
N PHE A 48 13.62 17.24 -16.07
CA PHE A 48 13.20 15.83 -16.10
C PHE A 48 12.70 15.42 -17.49
N SER A 49 12.99 14.17 -17.87
CA SER A 49 12.38 13.56 -19.05
C SER A 49 10.86 13.36 -18.82
N GLY A 50 10.07 13.31 -19.90
CA GLY A 50 8.61 13.18 -19.80
C GLY A 50 8.16 12.00 -18.96
N LEU A 51 8.78 10.82 -19.10
CA LEU A 51 8.46 9.62 -18.31
C LEU A 51 8.79 9.80 -16.82
N THR A 52 9.93 10.39 -16.50
CA THR A 52 10.35 10.64 -15.11
C THR A 52 9.37 11.56 -14.40
N ARG A 53 8.94 12.63 -15.06
CA ARG A 53 7.95 13.56 -14.51
C ARG A 53 6.60 12.89 -14.26
N MET A 54 6.15 12.06 -15.19
CA MET A 54 4.94 11.29 -15.03
C MET A 54 5.01 10.37 -13.81
N LEU A 55 6.14 9.67 -13.62
CA LEU A 55 6.34 8.81 -12.45
C LEU A 55 6.36 9.61 -11.14
N LEU A 56 6.94 10.82 -11.10
CA LEU A 56 6.88 11.69 -9.93
C LEU A 56 5.45 12.06 -9.54
N LEU A 57 4.62 12.46 -10.50
CA LEU A 57 3.21 12.78 -10.25
C LEU A 57 2.44 11.53 -9.81
N PHE A 58 2.73 10.38 -10.42
CA PHE A 58 2.12 9.12 -10.05
C PHE A 58 2.50 8.69 -8.62
N ILE A 59 3.75 8.96 -8.18
CA ILE A 59 4.18 8.76 -6.80
C ILE A 59 3.28 9.51 -5.82
N GLN A 60 3.04 10.81 -6.04
CA GLN A 60 2.23 11.62 -5.15
C GLN A 60 0.80 11.10 -5.01
N ILE A 61 0.23 10.66 -6.11
CA ILE A 61 -1.13 10.09 -6.14
C ILE A 61 -1.16 8.72 -5.46
N CYS A 62 -0.17 7.87 -5.72
CA CYS A 62 -0.08 6.55 -5.11
C CYS A 62 0.02 6.63 -3.58
N ILE A 63 0.78 7.58 -3.03
CA ILE A 63 0.91 7.76 -1.58
C ILE A 63 -0.44 8.07 -0.93
N ILE A 64 -1.28 8.86 -1.59
CA ILE A 64 -2.58 9.27 -1.04
C ILE A 64 -3.62 8.17 -1.24
N ILE A 65 -3.81 7.74 -2.48
CA ILE A 65 -4.97 6.93 -2.87
C ILE A 65 -4.76 5.44 -2.57
N LEU A 66 -3.56 4.90 -2.86
CA LEU A 66 -3.34 3.46 -2.81
C LEU A 66 -3.51 2.89 -1.40
N PRO A 67 -2.92 3.46 -0.32
CA PRO A 67 -3.08 2.92 1.02
C PRO A 67 -4.52 2.91 1.51
N ILE A 68 -5.27 4.00 1.30
CA ILE A 68 -6.66 4.07 1.78
C ILE A 68 -7.56 3.08 1.03
N PHE A 69 -7.36 2.90 -0.28
CA PHE A 69 -8.11 1.91 -1.06
C PHE A 69 -7.85 0.49 -0.59
N ILE A 70 -6.58 0.16 -0.37
CA ILE A 70 -6.20 -1.17 0.12
C ILE A 70 -6.82 -1.43 1.48
N LEU A 71 -6.74 -0.48 2.41
CA LEU A 71 -7.32 -0.60 3.74
C LEU A 71 -8.83 -0.82 3.68
N ILE A 72 -9.57 0.04 2.96
CA ILE A 72 -11.03 -0.04 2.84
C ILE A 72 -11.47 -1.40 2.28
N THR A 73 -10.84 -1.85 1.20
CA THR A 73 -11.21 -3.11 0.56
C THR A 73 -10.82 -4.32 1.38
N THR A 74 -9.68 -4.27 2.07
CA THR A 74 -9.14 -5.39 2.84
C THR A 74 -9.88 -5.57 4.17
N VAL A 75 -10.15 -4.50 4.89
CA VAL A 75 -10.85 -4.57 6.18
C VAL A 75 -12.26 -5.12 6.02
N ARG A 76 -12.94 -4.75 4.95
CA ARG A 76 -14.27 -5.30 4.64
C ARG A 76 -14.25 -6.80 4.30
N SER A 77 -13.16 -7.32 3.78
CA SER A 77 -13.09 -8.71 3.29
C SER A 77 -13.45 -9.75 4.36
N ILE A 78 -12.85 -9.67 5.55
CA ILE A 78 -13.15 -10.63 6.64
C ILE A 78 -14.37 -10.18 7.46
N ASN A 79 -14.51 -8.88 7.70
CA ASN A 79 -15.59 -8.38 8.54
C ASN A 79 -16.97 -8.60 7.89
N SER A 80 -17.08 -8.42 6.57
CA SER A 80 -18.31 -8.72 5.83
C SER A 80 -18.69 -10.20 5.93
N ASP A 81 -17.71 -11.12 5.83
CA ASP A 81 -17.97 -12.56 5.96
C ASP A 81 -18.49 -12.93 7.35
N ARG A 82 -18.01 -12.24 8.39
CA ARG A 82 -18.53 -12.42 9.77
C ARG A 82 -19.95 -11.89 9.91
N GLU A 83 -20.20 -10.69 9.39
CA GLU A 83 -21.51 -10.03 9.52
C GLU A 83 -22.61 -10.76 8.74
N THR A 84 -22.26 -11.38 7.62
CA THR A 84 -23.20 -12.13 6.77
C THR A 84 -23.33 -13.62 7.16
N GLY A 85 -22.52 -14.13 8.09
CA GLY A 85 -22.45 -15.54 8.44
C GLY A 85 -21.72 -16.42 7.39
N ALA A 86 -21.12 -15.79 6.35
CA ALA A 86 -20.39 -16.51 5.30
C ALA A 86 -19.13 -17.21 5.87
N LEU A 87 -18.52 -16.62 6.91
CA LEU A 87 -17.38 -17.23 7.60
C LEU A 87 -17.76 -18.58 8.23
N GLU A 88 -18.87 -18.63 8.99
CA GLU A 88 -19.34 -19.84 9.63
C GLU A 88 -19.75 -20.89 8.60
N TYR A 89 -20.41 -20.47 7.53
CA TYR A 89 -20.76 -21.35 6.42
C TYR A 89 -19.52 -21.97 5.77
N LEU A 90 -18.49 -21.18 5.46
CA LEU A 90 -17.26 -21.68 4.88
C LEU A 90 -16.50 -22.63 5.82
N LEU A 91 -16.52 -22.36 7.14
CA LEU A 91 -15.87 -23.20 8.13
C LEU A 91 -16.67 -24.49 8.45
N SER A 92 -17.92 -24.62 7.97
CA SER A 92 -18.65 -25.91 8.03
C SER A 92 -18.09 -26.96 7.04
N PHE A 93 -17.34 -26.53 6.04
CA PHE A 93 -16.58 -27.40 5.16
C PHE A 93 -15.22 -27.76 5.80
N PRO A 94 -14.52 -28.82 5.31
CA PRO A 94 -13.21 -29.20 5.83
C PRO A 94 -12.10 -28.21 5.40
N ILE A 95 -12.25 -26.96 5.83
CA ILE A 95 -11.35 -25.84 5.55
C ILE A 95 -10.76 -25.38 6.89
N SER A 96 -9.43 -25.29 6.95
CA SER A 96 -8.76 -24.78 8.15
C SER A 96 -8.79 -23.24 8.19
N LEU A 97 -8.74 -22.67 9.43
CA LEU A 97 -8.64 -21.21 9.62
C LEU A 97 -7.44 -20.61 8.88
N LYS A 98 -6.33 -21.37 8.78
CA LYS A 98 -5.16 -20.95 8.00
C LYS A 98 -5.48 -20.83 6.51
N GLU A 99 -6.14 -21.86 5.94
CA GLU A 99 -6.49 -21.86 4.51
C GLU A 99 -7.47 -20.73 4.19
N TYR A 100 -8.43 -20.45 5.09
CA TYR A 100 -9.32 -19.32 4.94
C TYR A 100 -8.57 -17.98 4.97
N TYR A 101 -7.82 -17.70 6.03
CA TYR A 101 -7.15 -16.41 6.23
C TYR A 101 -6.14 -16.11 5.12
N PHE A 102 -5.22 -17.04 4.85
CA PHE A 102 -4.20 -16.86 3.80
C PHE A 102 -4.77 -16.98 2.39
N GLY A 103 -5.85 -17.74 2.20
CA GLY A 103 -6.58 -17.78 0.94
C GLY A 103 -7.19 -16.42 0.59
N LYS A 104 -7.89 -15.80 1.55
CA LYS A 104 -8.39 -14.43 1.40
C LYS A 104 -7.26 -13.42 1.19
N ALA A 105 -6.15 -13.56 1.93
CA ALA A 105 -4.99 -12.68 1.75
C ALA A 105 -4.39 -12.76 0.33
N LEU A 106 -4.27 -13.96 -0.23
CA LEU A 106 -3.79 -14.15 -1.61
C LEU A 106 -4.77 -13.60 -2.64
N GLY A 107 -6.07 -13.86 -2.50
CA GLY A 107 -7.10 -13.33 -3.38
C GLY A 107 -7.08 -11.80 -3.39
N ARG A 108 -7.01 -11.21 -2.20
CA ARG A 108 -6.96 -9.76 -2.02
C ARG A 108 -5.66 -9.16 -2.54
N ALA A 109 -4.52 -9.80 -2.34
CA ALA A 109 -3.25 -9.37 -2.91
C ALA A 109 -3.32 -9.29 -4.44
N PHE A 110 -3.89 -10.33 -5.08
CA PHE A 110 -4.07 -10.32 -6.53
C PHE A 110 -4.92 -9.14 -7.01
N THR A 111 -6.07 -8.91 -6.37
CA THR A 111 -6.99 -7.81 -6.76
C THR A 111 -6.44 -6.42 -6.46
N VAL A 112 -5.59 -6.27 -5.44
CA VAL A 112 -4.89 -5.01 -5.13
C VAL A 112 -3.77 -4.73 -6.13
N PHE A 113 -2.98 -5.75 -6.48
CA PHE A 113 -1.83 -5.55 -7.37
C PHE A 113 -2.22 -5.40 -8.84
N LEU A 114 -3.33 -6.03 -9.27
CA LEU A 114 -3.75 -6.03 -10.66
C LEU A 114 -3.95 -4.62 -11.25
N PRO A 115 -4.68 -3.68 -10.63
CA PRO A 115 -4.80 -2.31 -11.14
C PRO A 115 -3.46 -1.57 -11.21
N ILE A 116 -2.55 -1.81 -10.26
CA ILE A 116 -1.21 -1.22 -10.27
C ILE A 116 -0.43 -1.72 -11.50
N PHE A 117 -0.43 -3.03 -11.75
CA PHE A 117 0.24 -3.61 -12.93
C PHE A 117 -0.38 -3.11 -14.24
N ILE A 118 -1.72 -3.04 -14.33
CA ILE A 118 -2.40 -2.50 -15.51
C ILE A 118 -1.97 -1.05 -15.74
N ALA A 119 -1.94 -0.23 -14.70
CA ALA A 119 -1.53 1.16 -14.76
C ALA A 119 -0.08 1.32 -15.24
N LEU A 120 0.84 0.52 -14.70
CA LEU A 120 2.25 0.54 -15.10
C LEU A 120 2.45 0.04 -16.55
N ILE A 121 1.76 -1.01 -16.97
CA ILE A 121 1.81 -1.53 -18.33
C ILE A 121 1.27 -0.49 -19.33
N LEU A 122 0.13 0.15 -19.03
CA LEU A 122 -0.40 1.22 -19.87
C LEU A 122 0.57 2.39 -19.98
N SER A 123 1.20 2.77 -18.87
CA SER A 123 2.26 3.79 -18.86
C SER A 123 3.42 3.45 -19.78
N LEU A 124 3.92 2.20 -19.74
CA LEU A 124 4.98 1.72 -20.63
C LEU A 124 4.55 1.73 -22.10
N ILE A 125 3.37 1.23 -22.40
CA ILE A 125 2.84 1.20 -23.76
C ILE A 125 2.81 2.62 -24.35
N ILE A 126 2.29 3.58 -23.59
CA ILE A 126 2.22 4.98 -24.06
C ILE A 126 3.62 5.60 -24.20
N ALA A 127 4.55 5.31 -23.28
CA ALA A 127 5.94 5.78 -23.38
C ALA A 127 6.62 5.27 -24.65
N ILE A 128 6.40 3.98 -25.01
CA ILE A 128 6.93 3.40 -26.26
C ILE A 128 6.34 4.09 -27.49
N PHE A 129 5.01 4.31 -27.53
CA PHE A 129 4.38 5.00 -28.65
C PHE A 129 4.85 6.44 -28.84
N LYS A 130 5.22 7.11 -27.74
CA LYS A 130 5.77 8.47 -27.76
C LYS A 130 7.30 8.52 -27.95
N ASN A 131 7.96 7.39 -28.14
CA ASN A 131 9.42 7.29 -28.24
C ASN A 131 10.17 7.95 -27.08
N VAL A 132 9.65 7.78 -25.85
CA VAL A 132 10.29 8.29 -24.63
C VAL A 132 11.28 7.24 -24.10
N ASP A 133 12.49 7.67 -23.76
CA ASP A 133 13.50 6.79 -23.16
C ASP A 133 13.02 6.26 -21.81
N ILE A 134 13.06 4.95 -21.65
CA ILE A 134 12.59 4.27 -20.42
C ILE A 134 13.80 3.94 -19.54
N PRO A 135 13.92 4.54 -18.35
CA PRO A 135 14.96 4.18 -17.38
C PRO A 135 14.57 2.86 -16.65
N TRP A 136 14.82 1.72 -17.27
CA TRP A 136 14.37 0.40 -16.80
C TRP A 136 14.71 0.10 -15.34
N GLY A 137 15.91 0.45 -14.88
CA GLY A 137 16.31 0.22 -13.49
C GLY A 137 15.42 0.97 -12.49
N VAL A 138 15.11 2.23 -12.81
CA VAL A 138 14.22 3.06 -11.99
C VAL A 138 12.79 2.51 -12.03
N PHE A 139 12.30 2.13 -13.21
CA PHE A 139 10.96 1.59 -13.39
C PHE A 139 10.74 0.30 -12.58
N PHE A 140 11.66 -0.66 -12.66
CA PHE A 140 11.54 -1.91 -11.91
C PHE A 140 11.63 -1.70 -10.41
N TYR A 141 12.55 -0.83 -9.96
CA TYR A 141 12.67 -0.55 -8.54
C TYR A 141 11.46 0.20 -7.99
N TYR A 142 10.92 1.15 -8.75
CA TYR A 142 9.68 1.83 -8.39
C TYR A 142 8.48 0.87 -8.31
N THR A 143 8.38 -0.05 -9.26
CA THR A 143 7.37 -1.13 -9.22
C THR A 143 7.51 -1.95 -7.94
N LEU A 144 8.73 -2.34 -7.56
CA LEU A 144 9.01 -3.05 -6.31
C LEU A 144 8.53 -2.25 -5.09
N LEU A 145 8.85 -0.96 -5.02
CA LEU A 145 8.41 -0.10 -3.92
C LEU A 145 6.88 -0.02 -3.81
N LEU A 146 6.15 0.08 -4.94
CA LEU A 146 4.68 0.06 -4.96
C LEU A 146 4.12 -1.26 -4.43
N LEU A 147 4.68 -2.39 -4.83
CA LEU A 147 4.25 -3.71 -4.37
C LEU A 147 4.50 -3.89 -2.88
N VAL A 148 5.66 -3.46 -2.39
CA VAL A 148 6.04 -3.54 -0.97
C VAL A 148 5.13 -2.66 -0.11
N LEU A 149 4.87 -1.42 -0.54
CA LEU A 149 3.94 -0.53 0.16
C LEU A 149 2.53 -1.14 0.19
N SER A 150 2.05 -1.64 -0.96
CA SER A 150 0.75 -2.28 -1.07
C SER A 150 0.62 -3.50 -0.17
N PHE A 151 1.66 -4.33 -0.09
CA PHE A 151 1.72 -5.47 0.81
C PHE A 151 1.67 -5.07 2.28
N ALA A 152 2.37 -4.02 2.69
CA ALA A 152 2.33 -3.51 4.05
C ALA A 152 0.91 -3.06 4.43
N PHE A 153 0.24 -2.27 3.56
CA PHE A 153 -1.13 -1.80 3.83
C PHE A 153 -2.18 -2.91 3.74
N LEU A 154 -2.01 -3.89 2.87
CA LEU A 154 -2.81 -5.10 2.85
C LEU A 154 -2.72 -5.81 4.22
N SER A 155 -1.52 -5.97 4.74
CA SER A 155 -1.27 -6.64 6.03
C SER A 155 -1.84 -5.85 7.21
N PHE A 156 -1.76 -4.51 7.19
CA PHE A 156 -2.45 -3.66 8.15
C PHE A 156 -3.97 -3.85 8.08
N GLY A 157 -4.55 -3.90 6.89
CA GLY A 157 -5.98 -4.18 6.71
C GLY A 157 -6.41 -5.52 7.30
N PHE A 158 -5.63 -6.58 7.09
CA PHE A 158 -5.87 -7.89 7.69
C PHE A 158 -5.72 -7.88 9.21
N LEU A 159 -4.74 -7.16 9.75
CA LEU A 159 -4.57 -6.99 11.19
C LEU A 159 -5.77 -6.24 11.80
N ILE A 160 -6.18 -5.11 11.23
CA ILE A 160 -7.32 -4.32 11.70
C ILE A 160 -8.61 -5.15 11.66
N SER A 161 -8.86 -5.85 10.56
CA SER A 161 -10.01 -6.73 10.38
C SER A 161 -10.03 -7.90 11.39
N SER A 162 -8.86 -8.37 11.83
CA SER A 162 -8.74 -9.39 12.87
C SER A 162 -8.98 -8.84 14.28
N LEU A 163 -8.68 -7.57 14.51
CA LEU A 163 -8.85 -6.91 15.82
C LEU A 163 -10.27 -6.36 16.01
N ILE A 164 -10.88 -5.85 14.95
CA ILE A 164 -12.19 -5.17 14.97
C ILE A 164 -13.20 -6.06 14.24
N LYS A 165 -14.34 -6.38 14.91
CA LYS A 165 -15.34 -7.28 14.34
C LYS A 165 -16.36 -6.60 13.43
N SER A 166 -16.61 -5.30 13.61
CA SER A 166 -17.56 -4.53 12.81
C SER A 166 -16.88 -3.92 11.58
N SER A 167 -17.49 -4.06 10.41
CA SER A 167 -17.04 -3.44 9.16
C SER A 167 -16.99 -1.91 9.27
N GLU A 168 -17.98 -1.28 9.88
CA GLU A 168 -18.06 0.16 10.02
C GLU A 168 -16.95 0.71 10.93
N LEU A 169 -16.77 0.10 12.12
CA LEU A 169 -15.69 0.49 13.05
C LEU A 169 -14.32 0.22 12.43
N GLY A 170 -14.16 -0.89 11.72
CA GLY A 170 -12.93 -1.23 11.03
C GLY A 170 -12.57 -0.21 9.94
N LEU A 171 -13.56 0.25 9.18
CA LEU A 171 -13.36 1.31 8.18
C LEU A 171 -13.01 2.64 8.82
N GLY A 172 -13.72 3.04 9.88
CA GLY A 172 -13.43 4.26 10.62
C GLY A 172 -12.01 4.27 11.18
N PHE A 173 -11.59 3.17 11.82
CA PHE A 173 -10.23 3.02 12.32
C PHE A 173 -9.18 3.04 11.19
N SER A 174 -9.46 2.39 10.07
CA SER A 174 -8.56 2.38 8.90
C SER A 174 -8.37 3.77 8.31
N PHE A 175 -9.43 4.57 8.25
CA PHE A 175 -9.37 5.95 7.79
C PHE A 175 -8.53 6.82 8.74
N LEU A 176 -8.75 6.71 10.05
CA LEU A 176 -7.96 7.43 11.05
C LEU A 176 -6.49 7.01 11.02
N PHE A 177 -6.21 5.71 10.90
CA PHE A 177 -4.85 5.19 10.78
C PHE A 177 -4.13 5.70 9.52
N TRP A 178 -4.81 5.70 8.38
CA TRP A 178 -4.28 6.26 7.14
C TRP A 178 -4.01 7.76 7.28
N LEU A 179 -4.96 8.53 7.82
CA LEU A 179 -4.82 9.96 8.03
C LEU A 179 -3.69 10.29 9.00
N PHE A 180 -3.51 9.47 10.04
CA PHE A 180 -2.40 9.59 10.98
C PHE A 180 -1.04 9.43 10.27
N LEU A 181 -0.88 8.38 9.46
CA LEU A 181 0.36 8.14 8.72
C LEU A 181 0.62 9.21 7.63
N LEU A 182 -0.44 9.69 6.96
CA LEU A 182 -0.32 10.62 5.84
C LEU A 182 -0.10 12.06 6.30
N ALA A 183 -0.89 12.55 7.26
CA ALA A 183 -0.95 13.96 7.59
C ALA A 183 -0.39 14.27 8.98
N PHE A 184 -0.80 13.53 10.01
CA PHE A 184 -0.40 13.87 11.38
C PHE A 184 1.10 13.70 11.62
N LEU A 185 1.71 12.66 11.07
CA LEU A 185 3.15 12.47 11.18
C LEU A 185 3.93 13.54 10.41
N ASP A 186 3.47 13.95 9.22
CA ASP A 186 4.11 15.01 8.45
C ASP A 186 4.03 16.36 9.20
N LEU A 187 2.86 16.70 9.74
CA LEU A 187 2.68 17.92 10.55
C LEU A 187 3.52 17.89 11.82
N ALA A 188 3.60 16.74 12.49
CA ALA A 188 4.45 16.56 13.65
C ALA A 188 5.93 16.76 13.30
N LEU A 189 6.40 16.19 12.20
CA LEU A 189 7.77 16.36 11.72
C LEU A 189 8.09 17.83 11.42
N ILE A 190 7.19 18.55 10.74
CA ILE A 190 7.36 19.99 10.48
C ILE A 190 7.44 20.76 11.79
N GLY A 191 6.52 20.51 12.73
CA GLY A 191 6.52 21.15 14.05
C GLY A 191 7.79 20.89 14.84
N LEU A 192 8.31 19.64 14.83
CA LEU A 192 9.56 19.27 15.48
C LEU A 192 10.77 19.96 14.83
N MET A 193 10.80 20.06 13.50
CA MET A 193 11.89 20.73 12.76
C MET A 193 11.94 22.24 13.01
N MET A 194 10.82 22.86 13.35
CA MET A 194 10.78 24.29 13.73
C MET A 194 11.33 24.57 15.13
N GLN A 195 11.48 23.56 15.97
CA GLN A 195 12.08 23.67 17.30
C GLN A 195 13.57 23.38 17.24
N SER A 196 14.40 24.40 17.39
CA SER A 196 15.87 24.32 17.31
C SER A 196 16.55 23.44 18.40
N SER A 197 15.80 22.93 19.37
CA SER A 197 16.31 22.16 20.51
C SER A 197 16.09 20.66 20.42
N ILE A 198 15.44 20.14 19.37
CA ILE A 198 15.12 18.72 19.27
C ILE A 198 16.26 17.96 18.59
N ASN A 199 16.57 16.79 19.15
CA ASN A 199 17.57 15.90 18.59
C ASN A 199 17.11 15.36 17.21
N GLU A 200 17.91 15.60 16.19
CA GLU A 200 17.63 15.19 14.80
C GLU A 200 17.33 13.68 14.69
N ASN A 201 17.91 12.86 15.57
CA ASN A 201 17.67 11.41 15.60
C ASN A 201 16.20 11.04 15.86
N ILE A 202 15.46 11.89 16.59
CA ILE A 202 14.02 11.67 16.83
C ILE A 202 13.26 11.87 15.53
N ILE A 203 13.57 12.92 14.77
CA ILE A 203 12.94 13.22 13.48
C ILE A 203 13.20 12.09 12.49
N TYR A 204 14.44 11.57 12.46
CA TYR A 204 14.79 10.42 11.62
C TYR A 204 14.01 9.16 12.00
N SER A 205 13.97 8.85 13.30
CA SER A 205 13.27 7.65 13.77
C SER A 205 11.80 7.66 13.42
N ILE A 206 11.11 8.80 13.57
CA ILE A 206 9.71 8.95 13.21
C ILE A 206 9.51 8.83 11.70
N SER A 207 10.37 9.46 10.90
CA SER A 207 10.29 9.39 9.44
C SER A 207 10.55 7.98 8.91
N LEU A 208 11.53 7.28 9.47
CA LEU A 208 11.88 5.91 9.08
C LEU A 208 10.86 4.88 9.56
N ALA A 209 10.13 5.15 10.64
CA ALA A 209 9.07 4.29 11.13
C ALA A 209 7.78 4.37 10.29
N ASN A 210 7.59 5.40 9.47
CA ASN A 210 6.42 5.56 8.62
C ASN A 210 6.65 4.93 7.23
N PRO A 211 5.97 3.83 6.87
CA PRO A 211 6.18 3.17 5.57
C PRO A 211 5.81 4.07 4.38
N MET A 212 4.88 5.03 4.54
CA MET A 212 4.54 5.99 3.49
C MET A 212 5.66 6.99 3.25
N GLN A 213 6.31 7.48 4.32
CA GLN A 213 7.47 8.36 4.22
C GLN A 213 8.67 7.65 3.60
N VAL A 214 8.93 6.42 4.05
CA VAL A 214 10.02 5.59 3.50
C VAL A 214 9.82 5.38 1.99
N PHE A 215 8.60 5.04 1.56
CA PHE A 215 8.26 4.92 0.15
C PHE A 215 8.46 6.25 -0.59
N ARG A 216 7.96 7.36 -0.03
CA ARG A 216 8.05 8.70 -0.66
C ARG A 216 9.49 9.11 -0.89
N ILE A 217 10.32 9.02 0.14
CA ILE A 217 11.73 9.41 0.05
C ILE A 217 12.49 8.50 -0.93
N ALA A 218 12.28 7.17 -0.86
CA ALA A 218 12.92 6.22 -1.75
C ALA A 218 12.51 6.46 -3.21
N ALA A 219 11.20 6.58 -3.47
CA ALA A 219 10.69 6.78 -4.81
C ALA A 219 11.19 8.09 -5.43
N ILE A 220 11.17 9.22 -4.69
CA ILE A 220 11.63 10.50 -5.24
C ILE A 220 13.17 10.50 -5.40
N SER A 221 13.94 9.85 -4.51
CA SER A 221 15.39 9.75 -4.63
C SER A 221 15.87 9.03 -5.90
N LEU A 222 15.01 8.24 -6.54
CA LEU A 222 15.31 7.61 -7.82
C LEU A 222 15.32 8.61 -8.98
N PHE A 223 14.52 9.68 -8.88
CA PHE A 223 14.28 10.63 -9.95
C PHE A 223 14.98 11.97 -9.74
N ASP A 224 15.09 12.43 -8.50
CA ASP A 224 15.71 13.70 -8.14
C ASP A 224 16.96 13.46 -7.28
N PRO A 225 18.17 13.49 -7.91
CA PRO A 225 19.41 13.34 -7.16
C PRO A 225 19.66 14.45 -6.14
N ASN A 226 19.09 15.63 -6.35
CA ASN A 226 19.28 16.82 -5.51
C ASN A 226 18.23 16.94 -4.41
N LEU A 227 17.21 16.05 -4.39
CA LEU A 227 16.14 15.99 -3.38
C LEU A 227 15.40 17.32 -3.15
N ALA A 228 15.45 18.22 -4.12
CA ALA A 228 14.86 19.56 -4.01
C ALA A 228 13.34 19.53 -3.75
N VAL A 229 12.67 18.44 -4.15
CA VAL A 229 11.21 18.27 -4.04
C VAL A 229 10.78 17.75 -2.66
N ILE A 230 11.66 17.10 -1.90
CA ILE A 230 11.27 16.39 -0.65
C ILE A 230 11.50 17.24 0.60
N GLY A 231 12.38 18.22 0.51
CA GLY A 231 12.73 19.06 1.65
C GLY A 231 13.88 18.53 2.53
N PRO A 232 14.27 19.26 3.57
CA PRO A 232 15.51 19.04 4.34
C PRO A 232 15.59 17.67 5.03
N ALA A 233 14.48 17.15 5.56
CA ALA A 233 14.47 15.89 6.29
C ALA A 233 14.94 14.69 5.44
N ALA A 234 14.59 14.66 4.17
CA ALA A 234 15.00 13.59 3.27
C ALA A 234 16.48 13.67 2.90
N TYR A 235 17.02 14.89 2.75
CA TYR A 235 18.42 15.10 2.50
C TYR A 235 19.27 14.51 3.62
N PHE A 236 18.95 14.85 4.87
CA PHE A 236 19.67 14.32 6.04
C PHE A 236 19.58 12.80 6.16
N ILE A 237 18.42 12.20 5.89
CA ILE A 237 18.25 10.73 5.92
C ILE A 237 19.17 10.05 4.89
N LEU A 238 19.22 10.58 3.67
CA LEU A 238 20.04 9.99 2.61
C LEU A 238 21.54 10.26 2.81
N ASP A 239 21.92 11.38 3.41
CA ASP A 239 23.31 11.69 3.78
C ASP A 239 23.81 10.74 4.87
N GLY A 240 23.01 10.51 5.92
CA GLY A 240 23.37 9.63 7.03
C GLY A 240 23.34 8.13 6.69
N PHE A 241 22.36 7.67 5.91
CA PHE A 241 22.20 6.27 5.53
C PHE A 241 23.01 5.85 4.30
N GLY A 242 23.27 6.80 3.41
CA GLY A 242 23.74 6.51 2.07
C GLY A 242 22.60 6.00 1.16
N LYS A 243 22.57 6.45 -0.09
CA LYS A 243 21.49 6.18 -1.05
C LYS A 243 21.19 4.68 -1.21
N ILE A 244 22.22 3.85 -1.39
CA ILE A 244 22.04 2.40 -1.63
C ILE A 244 21.44 1.71 -0.41
N ASN A 245 21.97 1.99 0.78
CA ASN A 245 21.50 1.38 2.03
C ASN A 245 20.05 1.78 2.31
N PHE A 246 19.69 3.05 2.03
CA PHE A 246 18.34 3.51 2.19
C PHE A 246 17.37 2.84 1.20
N LEU A 247 17.78 2.63 -0.04
CA LEU A 247 16.99 1.86 -1.00
C LEU A 247 16.75 0.42 -0.49
N ILE A 248 17.76 -0.27 -0.02
CA ILE A 248 17.61 -1.61 0.58
C ILE A 248 16.64 -1.57 1.77
N TYR A 249 16.81 -0.61 2.67
CA TYR A 249 15.90 -0.41 3.81
C TYR A 249 14.45 -0.19 3.37
N SER A 250 14.23 0.63 2.35
CA SER A 250 12.89 0.96 1.85
C SER A 250 12.14 -0.21 1.23
N ALA A 251 12.83 -1.24 0.78
CA ALA A 251 12.23 -2.50 0.34
C ALA A 251 12.04 -3.49 1.51
N LEU A 252 13.03 -3.61 2.39
CA LEU A 252 13.00 -4.59 3.49
C LEU A 252 12.06 -4.20 4.62
N TYR A 253 12.11 -2.95 5.09
CA TYR A 253 11.35 -2.51 6.26
C TYR A 253 9.83 -2.68 6.11
N PRO A 254 9.16 -2.14 5.05
CA PRO A 254 7.72 -2.32 4.92
C PRO A 254 7.33 -3.77 4.64
N THR A 255 8.21 -4.56 4.00
CA THR A 255 7.99 -6.00 3.79
C THR A 255 7.99 -6.75 5.11
N LEU A 256 8.99 -6.54 5.97
CA LEU A 256 9.07 -7.16 7.29
C LEU A 256 7.89 -6.73 8.18
N LEU A 257 7.58 -5.44 8.17
CA LEU A 257 6.42 -4.88 8.88
C LEU A 257 5.11 -5.54 8.42
N GLY A 258 4.93 -5.72 7.11
CA GLY A 258 3.79 -6.42 6.54
C GLY A 258 3.71 -7.88 6.98
N ILE A 259 4.83 -8.62 6.96
CA ILE A 259 4.88 -10.02 7.42
C ILE A 259 4.50 -10.11 8.90
N ILE A 260 5.07 -9.23 9.74
CA ILE A 260 4.76 -9.18 11.18
C ILE A 260 3.26 -8.92 11.39
N CYS A 261 2.69 -7.92 10.73
CA CYS A 261 1.28 -7.58 10.83
C CYS A 261 0.37 -8.72 10.34
N MET A 262 0.74 -9.41 9.26
CA MET A 262 0.00 -10.56 8.75
C MET A 262 -0.02 -11.73 9.75
N ILE A 263 1.12 -12.02 10.39
CA ILE A 263 1.24 -13.07 11.41
C ILE A 263 0.42 -12.71 12.65
N PHE A 264 0.57 -11.48 13.17
CA PHE A 264 -0.22 -11.01 14.32
C PHE A 264 -1.71 -10.98 14.03
N GLY A 265 -2.10 -10.57 12.81
CA GLY A 265 -3.48 -10.62 12.33
C GLY A 265 -4.02 -12.04 12.35
N TYR A 266 -3.28 -13.02 11.84
CA TYR A 266 -3.67 -14.43 11.88
C TYR A 266 -3.79 -14.95 13.32
N ILE A 267 -2.85 -14.65 14.20
CA ILE A 267 -2.89 -15.07 15.61
C ILE A 267 -4.12 -14.48 16.31
N SER A 268 -4.41 -13.20 16.08
CA SER A 268 -5.60 -12.55 16.64
C SER A 268 -6.90 -13.15 16.10
N PHE A 269 -6.95 -13.41 14.78
CA PHE A 269 -8.07 -14.04 14.12
C PHE A 269 -8.34 -15.44 14.70
N SER A 270 -7.31 -16.28 14.80
CA SER A 270 -7.44 -17.67 15.29
C SER A 270 -7.86 -17.78 16.75
N LYS A 271 -7.57 -16.77 17.59
CA LYS A 271 -7.95 -16.75 19.00
C LYS A 271 -9.37 -16.25 19.26
N LYS A 272 -9.87 -15.34 18.41
CA LYS A 272 -11.15 -14.64 18.65
C LYS A 272 -12.35 -15.26 17.94
N ASP A 273 -12.15 -15.95 16.84
CA ASP A 273 -13.24 -16.40 15.97
C ASP A 273 -13.71 -17.84 16.22
N LEU A 274 -13.23 -18.50 17.26
CA LEU A 274 -13.78 -19.76 17.70
C LEU A 274 -15.11 -19.49 18.45
N VAL A 275 -16.17 -19.21 17.70
CA VAL A 275 -17.55 -18.97 18.19
C VAL A 275 -18.09 -20.15 19.00
N TRP A 276 -17.55 -21.35 18.82
CA TRP A 276 -17.94 -22.57 19.51
C TRP A 276 -17.52 -22.66 20.97
N LYS A 277 -16.72 -21.73 21.50
CA LYS A 277 -16.29 -21.80 22.90
C LYS A 277 -17.33 -21.28 23.92
N ASN A 278 -18.35 -20.57 23.44
CA ASN A 278 -19.39 -19.96 24.31
C ASN A 278 -20.77 -20.62 24.22
N LEU A 279 -20.92 -21.75 23.50
CA LEU A 279 -22.18 -22.48 23.41
C LEU A 279 -22.26 -23.73 24.32
N TYR A 280 -21.23 -23.99 25.12
CA TYR A 280 -21.17 -25.10 26.06
C TYR A 280 -20.88 -24.66 27.49
N PHE A 281 -21.49 -23.57 27.95
CA PHE A 281 -21.65 -23.30 29.39
C PHE A 281 -23.01 -22.71 29.66
#